data_bd764da555bd1541bcf6802ee2d636dc
#
_entry.id   bd764da555bd1541bcf6802ee2d636dc
#
_cell.length_a   1.000
_cell.length_b   1.000
_cell.length_c   1.000
_cell.angle_alpha   90.00
_cell.angle_beta   90.00
_cell.angle_gamma   90.00
#
_symmetry.space_group_name_H-M   'P 1'
#
loop_
_entity.id
_entity.type
_entity.pdbx_description
1 polymer ?
#
loop_
_entity_poly.entity_id
_entity_poly.type
_entity_poly.pdbx_seq_one_letter_code
_entity_poly.pdbx_strand_id
1 'polypeptide(L)'
;MEIINKNIDHGKAFDWGKTSEDYAKYRDIYPKEFYAKLAELSLGVKGQNVLDLGTGTGVIPRNMYSYGAKWTGADISENQILYAEKLSKNAGMDIDYIVASAEDVDFPEGTFDVITACQCFMYFDKSVVLPKFHHILKDNGHLAILFMAWLPEESEIAKTSEDFVLKYNPAWTGGRMTRYELQEPPWCAGMFKAANMLTYDLPVHFTRESWHGRMKACRGIGASGLKESEIQKWEQEHWEYMQSLSEEFDILHYVSILDLEKI
;
A
#
# COMPACT_ATOMS: atom_id res chain seq x y z
N MET A 1 13.60 -9.70 1.24
CA MET A 1 13.16 -10.77 2.19
C MET A 1 11.90 -11.41 1.63
N GLU A 2 11.86 -12.75 1.57
CA GLU A 2 10.68 -13.48 1.08
C GLU A 2 9.58 -13.52 2.13
N ILE A 3 8.37 -13.20 1.71
CA ILE A 3 7.14 -13.27 2.52
C ILE A 3 6.35 -14.50 2.07
N ILE A 4 5.91 -15.31 3.03
CA ILE A 4 5.05 -16.48 2.80
C ILE A 4 3.80 -16.33 3.66
N ASN A 5 2.64 -16.27 3.02
CA ASN A 5 1.34 -16.24 3.70
C ASN A 5 0.41 -17.26 3.05
N LYS A 6 -0.11 -18.20 3.83
CA LYS A 6 -0.97 -19.31 3.32
C LYS A 6 -2.25 -18.83 2.64
N ASN A 7 -2.73 -17.65 3.00
CA ASN A 7 -3.96 -17.05 2.45
C ASN A 7 -3.70 -16.19 1.20
N ILE A 8 -2.45 -16.01 0.81
CA ILE A 8 -2.03 -15.15 -0.29
C ILE A 8 -1.26 -15.99 -1.29
N ASP A 9 -1.61 -15.90 -2.57
CA ASP A 9 -0.99 -16.59 -3.70
C ASP A 9 -0.80 -18.10 -3.43
N HIS A 10 -1.76 -18.72 -2.72
CA HIS A 10 -1.74 -20.12 -2.32
C HIS A 10 -0.46 -20.51 -1.56
N GLY A 11 0.09 -19.59 -0.75
CA GLY A 11 1.30 -19.81 0.03
C GLY A 11 2.60 -19.73 -0.77
N LYS A 12 2.57 -19.25 -2.01
CA LYS A 12 3.81 -18.98 -2.76
C LYS A 12 4.54 -17.77 -2.19
N ALA A 13 5.85 -17.89 -2.10
CA ALA A 13 6.71 -16.81 -1.63
C ALA A 13 6.73 -15.64 -2.63
N PHE A 14 6.82 -14.42 -2.12
CA PHE A 14 7.05 -13.20 -2.89
C PHE A 14 7.98 -12.26 -2.13
N ASP A 15 8.64 -11.34 -2.83
CA ASP A 15 9.62 -10.41 -2.27
C ASP A 15 9.49 -9.02 -2.90
N TRP A 16 8.94 -8.09 -2.14
CA TRP A 16 8.78 -6.70 -2.57
C TRP A 16 10.12 -5.98 -2.84
N GLY A 17 11.21 -6.44 -2.21
CA GLY A 17 12.54 -5.89 -2.42
C GLY A 17 13.05 -6.07 -3.86
N LYS A 18 12.55 -7.08 -4.60
CA LYS A 18 12.92 -7.32 -6.01
C LYS A 18 12.39 -6.23 -6.96
N THR A 19 11.32 -5.54 -6.59
CA THR A 19 10.65 -4.52 -7.42
C THR A 19 10.83 -3.11 -6.90
N SER A 20 11.74 -2.86 -5.96
CA SER A 20 11.85 -1.55 -5.28
C SER A 20 12.09 -0.39 -6.25
N GLU A 21 12.81 -0.58 -7.35
CA GLU A 21 13.01 0.43 -8.38
C GLU A 21 11.72 0.75 -9.15
N ASP A 22 11.06 -0.28 -9.69
CA ASP A 22 9.78 -0.12 -10.39
C ASP A 22 8.68 0.37 -9.42
N TYR A 23 8.73 -0.10 -8.18
CA TYR A 23 7.83 0.36 -7.12
C TYR A 23 7.99 1.86 -6.87
N ALA A 24 9.24 2.34 -6.72
CA ALA A 24 9.53 3.75 -6.52
C ALA A 24 9.09 4.64 -7.70
N LYS A 25 9.15 4.10 -8.93
CA LYS A 25 8.81 4.83 -10.15
C LYS A 25 7.31 4.83 -10.44
N TYR A 26 6.60 3.71 -10.18
CA TYR A 26 5.25 3.50 -10.70
C TYR A 26 4.17 3.23 -9.64
N ARG A 27 4.50 3.23 -8.35
CA ARG A 27 3.53 2.95 -7.27
C ARG A 27 3.07 4.18 -6.51
N ASP A 28 3.64 5.35 -6.78
CA ASP A 28 3.16 6.61 -6.24
C ASP A 28 2.02 7.14 -7.12
N ILE A 29 0.86 6.50 -6.98
CA ILE A 29 -0.29 6.67 -7.88
C ILE A 29 -1.51 7.31 -7.22
N TYR A 30 -1.44 7.57 -5.91
CA TYR A 30 -2.61 8.08 -5.19
C TYR A 30 -2.90 9.52 -5.60
N PRO A 31 -4.14 9.84 -6.06
CA PRO A 31 -4.53 11.19 -6.37
C PRO A 31 -4.48 12.11 -5.15
N LYS A 32 -4.38 13.41 -5.38
CA LYS A 32 -4.35 14.43 -4.29
C LYS A 32 -5.58 14.35 -3.38
N GLU A 33 -6.72 13.97 -3.94
CA GLU A 33 -7.98 13.78 -3.25
C GLU A 33 -7.89 12.70 -2.16
N PHE A 34 -7.10 11.65 -2.39
CA PHE A 34 -6.84 10.62 -1.37
C PHE A 34 -6.16 11.22 -0.14
N TYR A 35 -5.09 11.98 -0.34
CA TYR A 35 -4.35 12.62 0.76
C TYR A 35 -5.16 13.73 1.44
N ALA A 36 -5.92 14.50 0.67
CA ALA A 36 -6.83 15.51 1.21
C ALA A 36 -7.88 14.86 2.14
N LYS A 37 -8.39 13.67 1.76
CA LYS A 37 -9.33 12.93 2.59
C LYS A 37 -8.71 12.47 3.91
N LEU A 38 -7.46 12.02 3.92
CA LEU A 38 -6.75 11.69 5.16
C LEU A 38 -6.60 12.92 6.06
N ALA A 39 -6.26 14.07 5.48
CA ALA A 39 -6.13 15.31 6.22
C ALA A 39 -7.47 15.82 6.79
N GLU A 40 -8.58 15.70 6.04
CA GLU A 40 -9.95 15.99 6.52
C GLU A 40 -10.33 15.15 7.75
N LEU A 41 -9.87 13.88 7.78
CA LEU A 41 -10.06 12.98 8.91
C LEU A 41 -9.04 13.20 10.04
N SER A 42 -8.18 14.21 9.93
CA SER A 42 -7.09 14.47 10.87
C SER A 42 -6.11 13.32 11.03
N LEU A 43 -5.84 12.60 9.96
CA LEU A 43 -4.89 11.50 9.89
C LEU A 43 -3.59 11.96 9.22
N GLY A 44 -2.58 12.35 10.00
CA GLY A 44 -1.29 12.82 9.50
C GLY A 44 -1.18 14.33 9.28
N VAL A 45 -1.74 15.11 10.20
CA VAL A 45 -1.74 16.59 10.15
C VAL A 45 -0.81 17.20 11.18
N LYS A 46 -0.60 18.53 11.09
CA LYS A 46 0.30 19.31 11.95
C LYS A 46 0.10 19.01 13.44
N GLY A 47 1.22 18.72 14.10
CA GLY A 47 1.27 18.46 15.54
C GLY A 47 1.17 16.99 15.91
N GLN A 48 0.92 16.12 14.94
CA GLN A 48 0.87 14.68 15.15
C GLN A 48 2.22 14.01 14.89
N ASN A 49 2.52 12.95 15.67
CA ASN A 49 3.54 11.94 15.35
C ASN A 49 2.84 10.75 14.69
N VAL A 50 3.29 10.36 13.52
CA VAL A 50 2.65 9.29 12.72
C VAL A 50 3.65 8.19 12.43
N LEU A 51 3.23 6.95 12.63
CA LEU A 51 3.94 5.75 12.18
C LEU A 51 3.26 5.17 10.96
N ASP A 52 3.97 5.08 9.84
CA ASP A 52 3.48 4.42 8.61
C ASP A 52 4.11 3.03 8.49
N LEU A 53 3.29 1.99 8.64
CA LEU A 53 3.72 0.59 8.60
C LEU A 53 3.58 0.02 7.19
N GLY A 54 4.58 -0.77 6.78
CA GLY A 54 4.71 -1.21 5.40
C GLY A 54 4.84 -0.02 4.46
N THR A 55 5.64 0.97 4.87
CA THR A 55 5.78 2.28 4.20
C THR A 55 6.28 2.19 2.76
N GLY A 56 6.88 1.05 2.39
CA GLY A 56 7.46 0.84 1.08
C GLY A 56 8.52 1.89 0.78
N THR A 57 8.37 2.58 -0.35
CA THR A 57 9.26 3.69 -0.74
C THR A 57 8.86 5.04 -0.10
N GLY A 58 8.10 5.01 0.99
CA GLY A 58 7.67 6.20 1.72
C GLY A 58 6.56 7.00 1.02
N VAL A 59 5.66 6.33 0.29
CA VAL A 59 4.63 7.00 -0.52
C VAL A 59 3.69 7.84 0.34
N ILE A 60 3.14 7.28 1.43
CA ILE A 60 2.22 8.01 2.30
C ILE A 60 2.93 9.15 3.04
N PRO A 61 4.04 8.94 3.79
CA PRO A 61 4.70 10.02 4.51
C PRO A 61 5.20 11.14 3.61
N ARG A 62 5.75 10.83 2.42
CA ARG A 62 6.24 11.87 1.49
C ARG A 62 5.12 12.76 0.95
N ASN A 63 4.00 12.16 0.53
CA ASN A 63 2.87 12.93 -0.01
C ASN A 63 2.07 13.65 1.08
N MET A 64 2.07 13.14 2.31
CA MET A 64 1.45 13.81 3.46
C MET A 64 2.37 14.79 4.17
N TYR A 65 3.65 14.89 3.79
CA TYR A 65 4.65 15.72 4.47
C TYR A 65 4.24 17.20 4.62
N SER A 66 3.65 17.77 3.56
CA SER A 66 3.20 19.16 3.54
C SER A 66 2.05 19.46 4.51
N TYR A 67 1.33 18.45 5.01
CA TYR A 67 0.28 18.63 6.03
C TYR A 67 0.84 18.79 7.45
N GLY A 68 2.16 18.61 7.63
CA GLY A 68 2.91 19.06 8.81
C GLY A 68 2.98 18.11 9.98
N ALA A 69 2.61 16.85 9.84
CA ALA A 69 2.89 15.81 10.83
C ALA A 69 4.38 15.42 10.82
N LYS A 70 4.87 14.89 11.92
CA LYS A 70 6.16 14.23 12.01
C LYS A 70 5.98 12.73 11.68
N TRP A 71 6.71 12.25 10.67
CA TRP A 71 6.56 10.90 10.15
C TRP A 71 7.72 9.98 10.50
N THR A 72 7.36 8.75 10.85
CA THR A 72 8.27 7.60 10.91
C THR A 72 7.72 6.51 9.99
N GLY A 73 8.50 6.05 9.01
CA GLY A 73 8.13 4.95 8.12
C GLY A 73 8.85 3.67 8.52
N ALA A 74 8.13 2.54 8.59
CA ALA A 74 8.71 1.22 8.82
C ALA A 74 8.38 0.26 7.68
N ASP A 75 9.37 -0.49 7.20
CA ASP A 75 9.17 -1.57 6.23
C ASP A 75 10.14 -2.72 6.52
N ILE A 76 9.68 -3.94 6.27
CA ILE A 76 10.51 -5.14 6.44
C ILE A 76 11.62 -5.24 5.39
N SER A 77 11.48 -4.56 4.26
CA SER A 77 12.41 -4.58 3.14
C SER A 77 13.42 -3.44 3.23
N GLU A 78 14.70 -3.78 3.48
CA GLU A 78 15.80 -2.82 3.46
C GLU A 78 15.86 -2.06 2.12
N ASN A 79 15.64 -2.73 0.98
CA ASN A 79 15.65 -2.08 -0.32
C ASN A 79 14.54 -1.03 -0.46
N GLN A 80 13.35 -1.28 0.09
CA GLN A 80 12.26 -0.29 0.10
C GLN A 80 12.66 0.94 0.91
N ILE A 81 13.22 0.74 2.10
CA ILE A 81 13.68 1.82 2.98
C ILE A 81 14.79 2.65 2.32
N LEU A 82 15.77 2.03 1.66
CA LEU A 82 16.81 2.75 0.92
C LEU A 82 16.24 3.70 -0.14
N TYR A 83 15.20 3.26 -0.87
CA TYR A 83 14.50 4.12 -1.83
C TYR A 83 13.70 5.23 -1.12
N ALA A 84 13.02 4.94 0.00
CA ALA A 84 12.28 5.92 0.77
C ALA A 84 13.19 7.05 1.27
N GLU A 85 14.32 6.71 1.89
CA GLU A 85 15.34 7.67 2.35
C GLU A 85 15.88 8.53 1.20
N LYS A 86 16.24 7.88 0.07
CA LYS A 86 16.76 8.59 -1.11
C LYS A 86 15.74 9.57 -1.67
N LEU A 87 14.47 9.17 -1.81
CA LEU A 87 13.42 10.01 -2.36
C LEU A 87 13.09 11.18 -1.43
N SER A 88 12.98 10.94 -0.12
CA SER A 88 12.73 11.98 0.89
C SER A 88 13.88 12.99 0.96
N LYS A 89 15.12 12.51 0.98
CA LYS A 89 16.31 13.37 0.98
C LYS A 89 16.37 14.26 -0.27
N ASN A 90 16.08 13.70 -1.44
CA ASN A 90 16.07 14.47 -2.70
C ASN A 90 14.99 15.53 -2.72
N ALA A 91 13.88 15.31 -2.00
CA ALA A 91 12.79 16.27 -1.86
C ALA A 91 12.95 17.23 -0.66
N GLY A 92 14.06 17.13 0.10
CA GLY A 92 14.30 17.96 1.29
C GLY A 92 13.33 17.69 2.44
N MET A 93 12.81 16.47 2.53
CA MET A 93 11.87 16.04 3.57
C MET A 93 12.62 15.37 4.72
N ASP A 94 12.26 15.75 5.95
CA ASP A 94 12.79 15.16 7.19
C ASP A 94 11.78 14.10 7.69
N ILE A 95 12.00 12.85 7.28
CA ILE A 95 11.18 11.69 7.60
C ILE A 95 12.12 10.60 8.13
N ASP A 96 11.82 10.08 9.32
CA ASP A 96 12.56 8.97 9.92
C ASP A 96 12.14 7.64 9.25
N TYR A 97 13.10 6.77 8.94
CA TYR A 97 12.82 5.44 8.38
C TYR A 97 13.54 4.34 9.16
N ILE A 98 12.86 3.21 9.35
CA ILE A 98 13.42 2.03 10.02
C ILE A 98 13.14 0.75 9.23
N VAL A 99 14.09 -0.18 9.22
CA VAL A 99 13.90 -1.54 8.70
C VAL A 99 13.35 -2.40 9.82
N ALA A 100 12.05 -2.67 9.80
CA ALA A 100 11.37 -3.51 10.79
C ALA A 100 10.07 -4.08 10.21
N SER A 101 9.68 -5.29 10.62
CA SER A 101 8.33 -5.78 10.39
C SER A 101 7.34 -5.05 11.31
N ALA A 102 6.04 -5.08 10.98
CA ALA A 102 5.01 -4.52 11.85
C ALA A 102 4.96 -5.25 13.21
N GLU A 103 5.32 -6.52 13.22
CA GLU A 103 5.42 -7.37 14.41
C GLU A 103 6.61 -7.01 15.31
N ASP A 104 7.69 -6.45 14.74
CA ASP A 104 8.94 -6.18 15.44
C ASP A 104 9.17 -4.72 15.83
N VAL A 105 8.31 -3.78 15.34
CA VAL A 105 8.43 -2.38 15.77
C VAL A 105 8.33 -2.28 17.29
N ASP A 106 9.21 -1.49 17.89
CA ASP A 106 9.28 -1.29 19.33
C ASP A 106 9.46 0.21 19.63
N PHE A 107 8.45 0.81 20.23
CA PHE A 107 8.42 2.21 20.61
C PHE A 107 7.83 2.36 22.01
N PRO A 108 8.17 3.42 22.76
CA PRO A 108 7.57 3.71 24.06
C PRO A 108 6.04 3.84 23.97
N GLU A 109 5.38 3.54 25.09
CA GLU A 109 3.93 3.74 25.24
C GLU A 109 3.52 5.17 24.86
N GLY A 110 2.41 5.30 24.12
CA GLY A 110 1.84 6.59 23.79
C GLY A 110 2.72 7.50 22.90
N THR A 111 3.56 6.91 22.03
CA THR A 111 4.46 7.67 21.14
C THR A 111 3.70 8.33 19.98
N PHE A 112 2.75 7.63 19.37
CA PHE A 112 2.12 8.06 18.13
C PHE A 112 0.68 8.52 18.31
N ASP A 113 0.32 9.55 17.58
CA ASP A 113 -1.07 10.02 17.46
C ASP A 113 -1.82 9.17 16.44
N VAL A 114 -1.14 8.74 15.37
CA VAL A 114 -1.71 7.95 14.28
C VAL A 114 -0.74 6.86 13.86
N ILE A 115 -1.27 5.67 13.60
CA ILE A 115 -0.59 4.60 12.86
C ILE A 115 -1.32 4.43 11.54
N THR A 116 -0.62 4.47 10.40
CA THR A 116 -1.15 4.17 9.08
C THR A 116 -0.65 2.81 8.59
N ALA A 117 -1.51 2.06 7.89
CA ALA A 117 -1.15 0.83 7.21
C ALA A 117 -1.84 0.82 5.84
N CYS A 118 -1.11 1.26 4.79
CA CYS A 118 -1.65 1.38 3.44
C CYS A 118 -1.27 0.18 2.59
N GLN A 119 -2.26 -0.61 2.13
CA GLN A 119 -2.07 -1.78 1.26
C GLN A 119 -1.27 -2.94 1.88
N CYS A 120 -1.06 -2.96 3.19
CA CYS A 120 -0.18 -3.94 3.84
C CYS A 120 -0.81 -4.67 5.03
N PHE A 121 -1.88 -4.14 5.63
CA PHE A 121 -2.47 -4.69 6.86
C PHE A 121 -2.91 -6.17 6.75
N MET A 122 -3.23 -6.64 5.54
CA MET A 122 -3.56 -8.04 5.28
C MET A 122 -2.38 -9.01 5.50
N TYR A 123 -1.15 -8.52 5.52
CA TYR A 123 0.05 -9.33 5.73
C TYR A 123 0.38 -9.54 7.22
N PHE A 124 -0.14 -8.69 8.11
CA PHE A 124 0.22 -8.66 9.53
C PHE A 124 -0.46 -9.76 10.35
N ASP A 125 0.26 -10.31 11.32
CA ASP A 125 -0.33 -11.15 12.38
C ASP A 125 -1.07 -10.26 13.38
N LYS A 126 -2.39 -10.19 13.25
CA LYS A 126 -3.24 -9.35 14.09
C LYS A 126 -3.16 -9.67 15.58
N SER A 127 -2.85 -10.93 15.93
CA SER A 127 -2.70 -11.34 17.34
C SER A 127 -1.45 -10.74 17.99
N VAL A 128 -0.44 -10.40 17.18
CA VAL A 128 0.81 -9.78 17.61
C VAL A 128 0.74 -8.26 17.52
N VAL A 129 0.30 -7.75 16.35
CA VAL A 129 0.40 -6.30 16.08
C VAL A 129 -0.64 -5.47 16.83
N LEU A 130 -1.88 -5.96 17.03
CA LEU A 130 -2.92 -5.12 17.62
C LEU A 130 -2.62 -4.70 19.08
N PRO A 131 -2.20 -5.61 20.00
CA PRO A 131 -1.78 -5.19 21.34
C PRO A 131 -0.60 -4.21 21.31
N LYS A 132 0.33 -4.39 20.38
CA LYS A 132 1.49 -3.51 20.19
C LYS A 132 1.07 -2.12 19.71
N PHE A 133 0.20 -2.05 18.69
CA PHE A 133 -0.31 -0.77 18.18
C PHE A 133 -1.11 -0.03 19.26
N HIS A 134 -1.94 -0.75 20.00
CA HIS A 134 -2.65 -0.17 21.15
C HIS A 134 -1.69 0.40 22.20
N HIS A 135 -0.58 -0.26 22.50
CA HIS A 135 0.43 0.21 23.43
C HIS A 135 1.14 1.48 22.96
N ILE A 136 1.62 1.51 21.70
CA ILE A 136 2.41 2.64 21.18
C ILE A 136 1.55 3.85 20.76
N LEU A 137 0.24 3.69 20.57
CA LEU A 137 -0.68 4.78 20.35
C LEU A 137 -0.97 5.54 21.64
N LYS A 138 -1.03 6.87 21.54
CA LYS A 138 -1.55 7.74 22.61
C LYS A 138 -3.01 7.40 22.92
N ASP A 139 -3.50 7.86 24.07
CA ASP A 139 -4.93 7.85 24.37
C ASP A 139 -5.68 8.63 23.28
N ASN A 140 -6.79 8.05 22.79
CA ASN A 140 -7.54 8.52 21.62
C ASN A 140 -6.71 8.59 20.33
N GLY A 141 -5.58 7.85 20.24
CA GLY A 141 -4.81 7.71 19.01
C GLY A 141 -5.53 6.82 17.99
N HIS A 142 -5.15 6.93 16.74
CA HIS A 142 -5.85 6.32 15.60
C HIS A 142 -5.01 5.25 14.87
N LEU A 143 -5.64 4.13 14.53
CA LEU A 143 -5.12 3.15 13.58
C LEU A 143 -5.90 3.29 12.26
N ALA A 144 -5.26 3.83 11.24
CA ALA A 144 -5.85 4.02 9.91
C ALA A 144 -5.42 2.92 8.95
N ILE A 145 -6.35 2.05 8.56
CA ILE A 145 -6.14 1.00 7.58
C ILE A 145 -6.65 1.50 6.24
N LEU A 146 -5.72 1.65 5.29
CA LEU A 146 -5.94 2.30 4.01
C LEU A 146 -5.80 1.29 2.87
N PHE A 147 -6.74 1.34 1.94
CA PHE A 147 -6.73 0.46 0.79
C PHE A 147 -7.23 1.20 -0.46
N MET A 148 -6.56 1.00 -1.60
CA MET A 148 -6.97 1.47 -2.91
C MET A 148 -6.64 0.43 -3.96
N ALA A 149 -7.62 -0.01 -4.73
CA ALA A 149 -7.43 -1.00 -5.79
C ALA A 149 -8.27 -0.65 -7.02
N TRP A 150 -7.75 -0.94 -8.19
CA TRP A 150 -8.50 -0.82 -9.44
C TRP A 150 -9.68 -1.79 -9.49
N LEU A 151 -10.70 -1.42 -10.26
CA LEU A 151 -11.93 -2.18 -10.44
C LEU A 151 -11.93 -2.82 -11.84
N PRO A 152 -11.52 -4.08 -11.98
CA PRO A 152 -11.36 -4.71 -13.30
C PRO A 152 -12.70 -4.92 -14.02
N GLU A 153 -13.81 -5.07 -13.31
CA GLU A 153 -15.13 -5.21 -13.94
C GLU A 153 -15.65 -3.89 -14.55
N GLU A 154 -15.00 -2.76 -14.23
CA GLU A 154 -15.33 -1.44 -14.75
C GLU A 154 -14.22 -0.87 -15.66
N SER A 155 -13.16 -1.64 -15.90
CA SER A 155 -12.06 -1.27 -16.79
C SER A 155 -11.55 -2.48 -17.55
N GLU A 156 -11.85 -2.53 -18.85
CA GLU A 156 -11.33 -3.59 -19.74
C GLU A 156 -9.80 -3.59 -19.77
N ILE A 157 -9.17 -2.41 -19.62
CA ILE A 157 -7.70 -2.29 -19.54
C ILE A 157 -7.17 -3.01 -18.30
N ALA A 158 -7.79 -2.77 -17.14
CA ALA A 158 -7.36 -3.41 -15.90
C ALA A 158 -7.62 -4.92 -15.94
N LYS A 159 -8.79 -5.34 -16.43
CA LYS A 159 -9.18 -6.74 -16.56
C LYS A 159 -8.23 -7.52 -17.45
N THR A 160 -7.96 -7.00 -18.65
CA THR A 160 -7.02 -7.61 -19.60
C THR A 160 -5.61 -7.67 -19.02
N SER A 161 -5.16 -6.62 -18.32
CA SER A 161 -3.86 -6.62 -17.66
C SER A 161 -3.77 -7.70 -16.57
N GLU A 162 -4.84 -7.93 -15.80
CA GLU A 162 -4.92 -9.03 -14.83
C GLU A 162 -4.87 -10.41 -15.53
N ASP A 163 -5.52 -10.56 -16.68
CA ASP A 163 -5.45 -11.80 -17.46
C ASP A 163 -4.02 -12.10 -17.92
N PHE A 164 -3.26 -11.07 -18.32
CA PHE A 164 -1.82 -11.25 -18.59
C PHE A 164 -1.04 -11.68 -17.35
N VAL A 165 -1.34 -11.14 -16.17
CA VAL A 165 -0.68 -11.61 -14.93
C VAL A 165 -1.03 -13.07 -14.66
N LEU A 166 -2.30 -13.45 -14.72
CA LEU A 166 -2.78 -14.80 -14.46
C LEU A 166 -2.26 -15.82 -15.46
N LYS A 167 -2.01 -15.43 -16.72
CA LYS A 167 -1.39 -16.28 -17.74
C LYS A 167 -0.01 -16.78 -17.32
N TYR A 168 0.79 -15.93 -16.68
CA TYR A 168 2.17 -16.25 -16.24
C TYR A 168 2.23 -16.71 -14.78
N ASN A 169 1.35 -16.21 -13.94
CA ASN A 169 1.26 -16.56 -12.52
C ASN A 169 -0.19 -16.91 -12.13
N PRO A 170 -0.67 -18.11 -12.44
CA PRO A 170 -2.05 -18.52 -12.11
C PRO A 170 -2.37 -18.58 -10.61
N ALA A 171 -1.34 -18.55 -9.76
CA ALA A 171 -1.51 -18.54 -8.32
C ALA A 171 -1.74 -17.13 -7.74
N TRP A 172 -1.59 -16.08 -8.53
CA TRP A 172 -1.78 -14.72 -8.08
C TRP A 172 -3.23 -14.45 -7.64
N THR A 173 -3.39 -13.99 -6.40
CA THR A 173 -4.70 -13.68 -5.80
C THR A 173 -4.93 -12.18 -5.63
N GLY A 174 -4.11 -11.33 -6.24
CA GLY A 174 -4.20 -9.87 -6.09
C GLY A 174 -5.12 -9.16 -7.09
N GLY A 175 -5.76 -9.91 -7.98
CA GLY A 175 -6.70 -9.40 -8.98
C GLY A 175 -8.17 -9.60 -8.61
N ARG A 176 -9.06 -9.25 -9.55
CA ARG A 176 -10.52 -9.44 -9.46
C ARG A 176 -11.16 -8.69 -8.29
N MET A 177 -10.60 -7.52 -7.95
CA MET A 177 -11.14 -6.69 -6.90
C MET A 177 -12.56 -6.22 -7.22
N THR A 178 -13.41 -6.27 -6.20
CA THR A 178 -14.77 -5.72 -6.23
C THR A 178 -14.97 -4.79 -5.04
N ARG A 179 -15.97 -3.89 -5.11
CA ARG A 179 -16.35 -3.08 -3.96
C ARG A 179 -16.90 -3.95 -2.83
N TYR A 180 -16.64 -3.54 -1.61
CA TYR A 180 -17.21 -4.14 -0.41
C TYR A 180 -17.61 -3.06 0.60
N GLU A 181 -18.56 -3.37 1.45
CA GLU A 181 -18.92 -2.49 2.57
C GLU A 181 -17.94 -2.70 3.73
N LEU A 182 -17.44 -1.60 4.28
CA LEU A 182 -16.66 -1.66 5.51
C LEU A 182 -17.60 -1.99 6.69
N GLN A 183 -17.12 -2.86 7.55
CA GLN A 183 -17.74 -3.17 8.84
C GLN A 183 -16.67 -3.08 9.91
N GLU A 184 -17.05 -2.71 11.12
CA GLU A 184 -16.15 -2.76 12.26
C GLU A 184 -15.71 -4.22 12.47
N PRO A 185 -14.41 -4.50 12.36
CA PRO A 185 -13.94 -5.87 12.43
C PRO A 185 -14.04 -6.43 13.85
N PRO A 186 -14.46 -7.68 14.05
CA PRO A 186 -14.56 -8.30 15.38
C PRO A 186 -13.26 -8.29 16.19
N TRP A 187 -12.11 -8.26 15.53
CA TRP A 187 -10.80 -8.20 16.20
C TRP A 187 -10.48 -6.84 16.82
N CYS A 188 -11.28 -5.78 16.56
CA CYS A 188 -11.16 -4.48 17.23
C CYS A 188 -11.62 -4.51 18.69
N ALA A 189 -12.52 -5.44 19.03
CA ALA A 189 -13.25 -5.43 20.29
C ALA A 189 -12.32 -5.34 21.51
N GLY A 190 -12.55 -4.35 22.37
CA GLY A 190 -11.81 -4.13 23.60
C GLY A 190 -10.47 -3.39 23.44
N MET A 191 -10.07 -3.05 22.22
CA MET A 191 -8.86 -2.26 21.97
C MET A 191 -9.13 -1.03 21.11
N PHE A 192 -10.03 -1.16 20.15
CA PHE A 192 -10.34 -0.10 19.19
C PHE A 192 -11.85 -0.04 18.93
N LYS A 193 -12.34 1.12 18.53
CA LYS A 193 -13.69 1.35 17.99
C LYS A 193 -13.58 2.06 16.65
N ALA A 194 -14.51 1.84 15.73
CA ALA A 194 -14.55 2.57 14.47
C ALA A 194 -14.89 4.04 14.71
N ALA A 195 -13.98 4.95 14.34
CA ALA A 195 -14.19 6.38 14.31
C ALA A 195 -14.75 6.81 12.95
N ASN A 196 -14.15 6.31 11.86
CA ASN A 196 -14.62 6.56 10.50
C ASN A 196 -14.51 5.29 9.65
N MET A 197 -15.52 5.05 8.84
CA MET A 197 -15.56 4.00 7.83
C MET A 197 -16.00 4.62 6.50
N LEU A 198 -15.07 4.80 5.57
CA LEU A 198 -15.34 5.47 4.30
C LEU A 198 -14.99 4.58 3.14
N THR A 199 -15.86 4.57 2.15
CA THR A 199 -15.60 3.96 0.84
C THR A 199 -16.02 4.92 -0.26
N TYR A 200 -15.21 5.03 -1.29
CA TYR A 200 -15.49 5.87 -2.45
C TYR A 200 -14.64 5.45 -3.63
N ASP A 201 -15.02 5.95 -4.81
CA ASP A 201 -14.28 5.68 -6.03
C ASP A 201 -13.44 6.89 -6.43
N LEU A 202 -12.26 6.62 -6.99
CA LEU A 202 -11.38 7.62 -7.57
C LEU A 202 -10.91 7.17 -8.95
N PRO A 203 -11.02 7.99 -9.99
CA PRO A 203 -10.30 7.78 -11.23
C PRO A 203 -8.81 8.07 -10.99
N VAL A 204 -7.96 7.16 -11.44
CA VAL A 204 -6.51 7.34 -11.41
C VAL A 204 -6.01 7.41 -12.84
N HIS A 205 -5.29 8.49 -13.15
CA HIS A 205 -4.75 8.75 -14.47
C HIS A 205 -3.47 7.95 -14.71
N PHE A 206 -3.38 7.32 -15.86
CA PHE A 206 -2.21 6.55 -16.30
C PHE A 206 -1.85 6.89 -17.75
N THR A 207 -0.54 6.83 -18.02
CA THR A 207 -0.01 6.63 -19.36
C THR A 207 0.18 5.12 -19.61
N ARG A 208 0.37 4.72 -20.87
CA ARG A 208 0.75 3.33 -21.21
C ARG A 208 1.94 2.85 -20.39
N GLU A 209 2.97 3.67 -20.26
CA GLU A 209 4.20 3.35 -19.52
C GLU A 209 3.91 3.21 -18.03
N SER A 210 3.20 4.15 -17.42
CA SER A 210 2.96 4.14 -15.99
C SER A 210 2.06 2.98 -15.56
N TRP A 211 1.05 2.61 -16.37
CA TRP A 211 0.22 1.43 -16.09
C TRP A 211 0.99 0.13 -16.28
N HIS A 212 1.77 0.00 -17.37
CA HIS A 212 2.62 -1.16 -17.58
C HIS A 212 3.59 -1.38 -16.41
N GLY A 213 4.29 -0.33 -16.01
CA GLY A 213 5.21 -0.36 -14.86
C GLY A 213 4.49 -0.66 -13.53
N ARG A 214 3.28 -0.10 -13.34
CA ARG A 214 2.42 -0.39 -12.18
C ARG A 214 2.07 -1.87 -12.09
N MET A 215 1.73 -2.50 -13.24
CA MET A 215 1.43 -3.92 -13.31
C MET A 215 2.67 -4.78 -13.11
N LYS A 216 3.82 -4.41 -13.71
CA LYS A 216 5.10 -5.08 -13.49
C LYS A 216 5.50 -5.07 -12.01
N ALA A 217 5.34 -3.94 -11.33
CA ALA A 217 5.66 -3.78 -9.91
C ALA A 217 4.68 -4.52 -8.97
N CYS A 218 3.71 -5.28 -9.47
CA CYS A 218 2.78 -6.02 -8.63
C CYS A 218 3.37 -7.35 -8.12
N ARG A 219 2.72 -7.90 -7.07
CA ARG A 219 3.06 -9.18 -6.48
C ARG A 219 2.94 -10.34 -7.49
N GLY A 220 2.10 -10.19 -8.49
CA GLY A 220 1.87 -11.21 -9.50
C GLY A 220 3.03 -11.40 -10.47
N ILE A 221 3.83 -10.36 -10.69
CA ILE A 221 4.94 -10.35 -11.67
C ILE A 221 6.27 -10.11 -10.98
N GLY A 222 6.68 -8.87 -10.81
CA GLY A 222 8.05 -8.53 -10.41
C GLY A 222 8.44 -8.96 -8.99
N ALA A 223 7.49 -8.92 -8.04
CA ALA A 223 7.75 -9.41 -6.68
C ALA A 223 7.53 -10.93 -6.54
N SER A 224 7.11 -11.62 -7.60
CA SER A 224 6.80 -13.06 -7.58
C SER A 224 8.04 -13.94 -7.61
N GLY A 225 7.81 -15.27 -7.61
CA GLY A 225 8.84 -16.29 -7.85
C GLY A 225 9.04 -16.64 -9.33
N LEU A 226 8.50 -15.86 -10.28
CA LEU A 226 8.71 -16.05 -11.71
C LEU A 226 10.19 -15.90 -12.08
N LYS A 227 10.62 -16.65 -13.09
CA LYS A 227 11.96 -16.50 -13.66
C LYS A 227 12.04 -15.23 -14.49
N GLU A 228 13.22 -14.64 -14.56
CA GLU A 228 13.46 -13.44 -15.37
C GLU A 228 12.98 -13.58 -16.82
N SER A 229 13.16 -14.73 -17.43
CA SER A 229 12.69 -14.99 -18.80
C SER A 229 11.16 -15.04 -18.94
N GLU A 230 10.43 -15.34 -17.87
CA GLU A 230 8.96 -15.32 -17.83
C GLU A 230 8.47 -13.88 -17.65
N ILE A 231 9.15 -13.12 -16.80
CA ILE A 231 8.87 -11.67 -16.61
C ILE A 231 9.10 -10.93 -17.93
N GLN A 232 10.22 -11.15 -18.63
CA GLN A 232 10.51 -10.51 -19.91
C GLN A 232 9.47 -10.84 -20.99
N LYS A 233 8.97 -12.08 -21.05
CA LYS A 233 7.88 -12.46 -21.97
C LYS A 233 6.59 -11.74 -21.62
N TRP A 234 6.27 -11.67 -20.33
CA TRP A 234 5.11 -10.91 -19.86
C TRP A 234 5.24 -9.43 -20.23
N GLU A 235 6.41 -8.82 -20.00
CA GLU A 235 6.67 -7.43 -20.37
C GLU A 235 6.43 -7.18 -21.85
N GLN A 236 6.96 -8.04 -22.72
CA GLN A 236 6.76 -7.90 -24.15
C GLN A 236 5.28 -7.97 -24.53
N GLU A 237 4.57 -9.01 -24.13
CA GLU A 237 3.16 -9.22 -24.49
C GLU A 237 2.25 -8.12 -23.91
N HIS A 238 2.46 -7.75 -22.64
CA HIS A 238 1.68 -6.69 -22.02
C HIS A 238 2.00 -5.32 -22.64
N TRP A 239 3.24 -5.08 -23.06
CA TRP A 239 3.60 -3.85 -23.76
C TRP A 239 2.98 -3.78 -25.16
N GLU A 240 2.95 -4.86 -25.90
CA GLU A 240 2.23 -4.95 -27.20
C GLU A 240 0.74 -4.62 -27.02
N TYR A 241 0.11 -5.10 -25.98
CA TYR A 241 -1.26 -4.72 -25.63
C TYR A 241 -1.35 -3.22 -25.31
N MET A 242 -0.46 -2.68 -24.47
CA MET A 242 -0.46 -1.22 -24.17
C MET A 242 -0.38 -0.37 -25.44
N GLN A 243 0.43 -0.77 -26.42
CA GLN A 243 0.57 -0.03 -27.68
C GLN A 243 -0.73 0.02 -28.50
N SER A 244 -1.67 -0.90 -28.28
CA SER A 244 -2.99 -0.89 -28.94
C SER A 244 -3.98 0.07 -28.32
N LEU A 245 -3.69 0.63 -27.15
CA LEU A 245 -4.57 1.54 -26.40
C LEU A 245 -4.29 3.00 -26.71
N SER A 246 -5.14 3.91 -26.19
CA SER A 246 -4.82 5.35 -26.11
C SER A 246 -3.54 5.59 -25.30
N GLU A 247 -2.82 6.68 -25.58
CA GLU A 247 -1.58 7.01 -24.87
C GLU A 247 -1.80 7.23 -23.37
N GLU A 248 -2.94 7.84 -23.05
CA GLU A 248 -3.39 8.15 -21.69
C GLU A 248 -4.81 7.63 -21.47
N PHE A 249 -5.12 7.21 -20.25
CA PHE A 249 -6.43 6.71 -19.83
C PHE A 249 -6.59 6.77 -18.33
N ASP A 250 -7.83 6.77 -17.86
CA ASP A 250 -8.17 6.67 -16.45
C ASP A 250 -8.62 5.26 -16.10
N ILE A 251 -8.23 4.79 -14.92
CA ILE A 251 -8.72 3.54 -14.35
C ILE A 251 -9.40 3.84 -13.02
N LEU A 252 -10.66 3.43 -12.92
CA LEU A 252 -11.41 3.62 -11.68
C LEU A 252 -10.86 2.72 -10.58
N HIS A 253 -10.59 3.33 -9.43
CA HIS A 253 -10.15 2.64 -8.22
C HIS A 253 -11.18 2.79 -7.12
N TYR A 254 -11.39 1.72 -6.39
CA TYR A 254 -12.12 1.72 -5.14
C TYR A 254 -11.15 2.04 -4.00
N VAL A 255 -11.56 2.95 -3.13
CA VAL A 255 -10.83 3.34 -1.93
C VAL A 255 -11.62 2.93 -0.70
N SER A 256 -10.95 2.38 0.30
CA SER A 256 -11.50 2.22 1.64
C SER A 256 -10.56 2.76 2.70
N ILE A 257 -11.12 3.48 3.67
CA ILE A 257 -10.46 4.03 4.85
C ILE A 257 -11.20 3.52 6.07
N LEU A 258 -10.57 2.64 6.82
CA LEU A 258 -11.03 2.20 8.13
C LEU A 258 -10.17 2.88 9.19
N ASP A 259 -10.74 3.87 9.86
CA ASP A 259 -10.10 4.62 10.93
C ASP A 259 -10.65 4.17 12.27
N LEU A 260 -9.77 3.64 13.09
CA LEU A 260 -10.05 3.02 14.37
C LEU A 260 -9.42 3.84 15.51
N GLU A 261 -10.21 4.33 16.44
CA GLU A 261 -9.75 5.04 17.63
C GLU A 261 -9.44 4.05 18.77
N LYS A 262 -8.31 4.22 19.44
CA LYS A 262 -7.93 3.50 20.65
C LYS A 262 -8.93 3.75 21.78
N ILE A 263 -9.34 2.69 22.51
CA ILE A 263 -10.24 2.79 23.66
C ILE A 263 -9.58 2.25 24.92
#